data_35eb9aa4fbc16c88fb55011f8c203059
#
_entry.id   35eb9aa4fbc16c88fb55011f8c203059
#
_cell.length_a   1.000
_cell.length_b   1.000
_cell.length_c   1.000
_cell.angle_alpha   90.00
_cell.angle_beta   90.00
_cell.angle_gamma   90.00
#
_symmetry.space_group_name_H-M   'P 1'
#
loop_
_entity.id
_entity.type
_entity.pdbx_description
1 polymer ?
#
loop_
_entity_poly.entity_id
_entity_poly.type
_entity_poly.pdbx_seq_one_letter_code
_entity_poly.pdbx_strand_id
1 'polypeptide(L)'
;MTKEVCPVCRNKLSVGYQEWHLLCSHCEYEKANLQPTINLNSAHQLIDEHSREVGLKKLRISNFKLLLADIKSLKPEGGRMLDVGCAHGWFLDVAKNDFDVLGVEPDEYVYDATSRRGLSVRKGFFPDVLDDAEKFDVIVFNDVMEHIPNIESILASCGQRLHKNGLLVLNLPNSRGVFYRLSKIFCRFGFAAFFDRLWQKDLPSPHLHYFNLSNLMALLVSNGFSPEIKGSLSTLGLAGLYTRISYTGNHNFISRIFIYVGVAILLPLLKVLPSDIIYVIAKKN
;
A
#
# COMPACT_ATOMS: atom_id res chain seq x y z
N MET A 1 -20.02 4.70 23.39
CA MET A 1 -18.85 4.38 22.55
C MET A 1 -18.93 2.92 22.16
N THR A 2 -19.20 2.61 20.92
CA THR A 2 -19.18 1.22 20.41
C THR A 2 -17.75 0.71 20.56
N LYS A 3 -17.59 -0.42 21.23
CA LYS A 3 -16.27 -1.05 21.44
C LYS A 3 -15.79 -1.58 20.10
N GLU A 4 -14.79 -0.94 19.50
CA GLU A 4 -14.21 -1.38 18.24
C GLU A 4 -13.53 -2.73 18.40
N VAL A 5 -13.78 -3.63 17.44
CA VAL A 5 -13.31 -5.01 17.43
C VAL A 5 -12.25 -5.16 16.34
N CYS A 6 -11.20 -5.90 16.65
CA CYS A 6 -10.14 -6.20 15.71
C CYS A 6 -10.67 -7.09 14.56
N PRO A 7 -10.52 -6.71 13.28
CA PRO A 7 -10.99 -7.52 12.16
C PRO A 7 -10.22 -8.85 12.00
N VAL A 8 -9.00 -8.92 12.57
CA VAL A 8 -8.14 -10.11 12.47
C VAL A 8 -8.51 -11.20 13.49
N CYS A 9 -8.58 -10.83 14.78
CA CYS A 9 -8.70 -11.83 15.87
C CYS A 9 -9.94 -11.62 16.75
N ARG A 10 -10.81 -10.67 16.40
CA ARG A 10 -12.06 -10.35 17.14
C ARG A 10 -11.86 -9.85 18.57
N ASN A 11 -10.64 -9.66 19.02
CA ASN A 11 -10.37 -9.01 20.30
C ASN A 11 -10.67 -7.52 20.28
N LYS A 12 -10.87 -6.92 21.45
CA LYS A 12 -11.13 -5.49 21.59
C LYS A 12 -9.90 -4.67 21.22
N LEU A 13 -10.11 -3.57 20.50
CA LEU A 13 -9.09 -2.55 20.28
C LEU A 13 -9.03 -1.60 21.48
N SER A 14 -7.84 -1.11 21.78
CA SER A 14 -7.56 -0.09 22.81
C SER A 14 -6.84 1.11 22.19
N VAL A 15 -6.95 2.27 22.81
CA VAL A 15 -6.19 3.46 22.42
C VAL A 15 -4.69 3.14 22.49
N GLY A 16 -3.95 3.49 21.44
CA GLY A 16 -2.52 3.23 21.29
C GLY A 16 -1.67 4.47 21.59
N TYR A 17 -0.87 4.91 20.63
CA TYR A 17 0.11 6.00 20.81
C TYR A 17 -0.50 7.40 20.70
N GLN A 18 -1.66 7.54 20.09
CA GLN A 18 -2.43 8.78 19.90
C GLN A 18 -3.90 8.49 20.10
N GLU A 19 -4.73 9.52 20.37
CA GLU A 19 -6.18 9.35 20.58
C GLU A 19 -6.91 8.74 19.37
N TRP A 20 -6.45 9.05 18.16
CA TRP A 20 -7.00 8.52 16.92
C TRP A 20 -6.46 7.13 16.56
N HIS A 21 -5.42 6.66 17.26
CA HIS A 21 -4.74 5.40 16.99
C HIS A 21 -5.23 4.29 17.92
N LEU A 22 -5.62 3.15 17.36
CA LEU A 22 -6.09 1.97 18.06
C LEU A 22 -5.17 0.78 17.82
N LEU A 23 -4.97 -0.02 18.85
CA LEU A 23 -4.08 -1.19 18.85
C LEU A 23 -4.79 -2.43 19.39
N CYS A 24 -4.62 -3.56 18.70
CA CYS A 24 -4.96 -4.87 19.23
C CYS A 24 -3.77 -5.46 20.03
N SER A 25 -3.93 -5.59 21.33
CA SER A 25 -2.88 -6.18 22.19
C SER A 25 -2.62 -7.65 21.93
N HIS A 26 -3.55 -8.37 21.27
CA HIS A 26 -3.43 -9.79 20.99
C HIS A 26 -2.67 -10.11 19.71
N CYS A 27 -3.01 -9.47 18.59
CA CYS A 27 -2.39 -9.75 17.28
C CYS A 27 -1.56 -8.60 16.71
N GLU A 28 -1.40 -7.50 17.45
CA GLU A 28 -0.65 -6.31 17.04
C GLU A 28 -1.18 -5.63 15.75
N TYR A 29 -2.44 -5.85 15.40
CA TYR A 29 -3.10 -5.09 14.36
C TYR A 29 -3.33 -3.67 14.86
N GLU A 30 -3.11 -2.69 13.99
CA GLU A 30 -3.26 -1.28 14.32
C GLU A 30 -4.27 -0.62 13.37
N LYS A 31 -5.11 0.28 13.91
CA LYS A 31 -6.17 0.99 13.19
C LYS A 31 -6.12 2.48 13.51
N ALA A 32 -6.48 3.31 12.54
CA ALA A 32 -6.69 4.74 12.76
C ALA A 32 -8.16 5.13 12.61
N ASN A 33 -8.64 6.00 13.51
CA ASN A 33 -9.93 6.68 13.41
C ASN A 33 -9.76 8.00 12.66
N LEU A 34 -9.32 7.92 11.41
CA LEU A 34 -9.16 9.03 10.47
C LEU A 34 -10.20 8.93 9.36
N GLN A 35 -10.50 10.05 8.70
CA GLN A 35 -11.48 10.12 7.63
C GLN A 35 -10.79 10.43 6.30
N PRO A 36 -10.93 9.57 5.29
CA PRO A 36 -10.46 9.88 3.94
C PRO A 36 -11.26 11.04 3.33
N THR A 37 -10.56 11.92 2.61
CA THR A 37 -11.15 13.09 1.93
C THR A 37 -10.82 13.10 0.43
N ILE A 38 -10.65 11.93 -0.17
CA ILE A 38 -10.35 11.76 -1.60
C ILE A 38 -11.44 12.47 -2.44
N ASN A 39 -11.02 13.16 -3.49
CA ASN A 39 -11.89 13.93 -4.39
C ASN A 39 -12.57 15.17 -3.77
N LEU A 40 -12.23 15.62 -2.57
CA LEU A 40 -12.56 16.95 -2.13
C LEU A 40 -11.65 17.98 -2.81
N ASN A 41 -12.21 19.13 -3.20
CA ASN A 41 -11.53 20.16 -4.03
C ASN A 41 -10.17 20.68 -3.51
N SER A 42 -9.83 20.43 -2.24
CA SER A 42 -8.55 20.80 -1.63
C SER A 42 -7.48 19.68 -1.64
N ALA A 43 -7.85 18.47 -2.04
CA ALA A 43 -6.97 17.30 -1.92
C ALA A 43 -5.68 17.44 -2.78
N HIS A 44 -5.82 17.95 -4.01
CA HIS A 44 -4.70 18.12 -4.95
C HIS A 44 -3.73 19.26 -4.60
N GLN A 45 -4.13 20.19 -3.73
CA GLN A 45 -3.26 21.30 -3.31
C GLN A 45 -2.22 20.88 -2.27
N LEU A 46 -2.42 19.74 -1.61
CA LEU A 46 -1.57 19.26 -0.52
C LEU A 46 -0.43 18.34 -0.98
N ILE A 47 -0.50 17.83 -2.22
CA ILE A 47 0.49 16.86 -2.72
C ILE A 47 1.00 17.35 -4.08
N ASP A 48 2.32 17.57 -4.19
CA ASP A 48 2.99 17.71 -5.48
C ASP A 48 3.15 16.32 -6.11
N GLU A 49 2.08 15.88 -6.82
CA GLU A 49 2.01 14.57 -7.46
C GLU A 49 3.14 14.37 -8.49
N HIS A 50 3.51 15.40 -9.23
CA HIS A 50 4.58 15.29 -10.22
C HIS A 50 5.94 15.00 -9.57
N SER A 51 6.25 15.70 -8.51
CA SER A 51 7.48 15.50 -7.75
C SER A 51 7.52 14.13 -7.07
N ARG A 52 6.39 13.70 -6.52
CA ARG A 52 6.21 12.36 -5.93
C ARG A 52 6.40 11.26 -6.98
N GLU A 53 5.83 11.45 -8.17
CA GLU A 53 5.98 10.53 -9.30
C GLU A 53 7.45 10.31 -9.64
N VAL A 54 8.18 11.38 -9.94
CA VAL A 54 9.59 11.30 -10.39
C VAL A 54 10.47 10.64 -9.32
N GLY A 55 10.28 10.98 -8.03
CA GLY A 55 11.08 10.48 -6.93
C GLY A 55 10.86 9.00 -6.57
N LEU A 56 9.65 8.47 -6.79
CA LEU A 56 9.27 7.13 -6.38
C LEU A 56 9.26 6.10 -7.52
N LYS A 57 9.06 6.55 -8.78
CA LYS A 57 8.81 5.69 -9.94
C LYS A 57 9.85 4.56 -10.10
N LYS A 58 11.14 4.89 -10.04
CA LYS A 58 12.21 3.87 -10.24
C LYS A 58 12.18 2.78 -9.17
N LEU A 59 11.97 3.16 -7.91
CA LEU A 59 11.89 2.21 -6.80
C LEU A 59 10.64 1.35 -6.91
N ARG A 60 9.48 1.96 -7.18
CA ARG A 60 8.20 1.24 -7.34
C ARG A 60 8.24 0.27 -8.52
N ILE A 61 8.75 0.67 -9.67
CA ILE A 61 8.91 -0.23 -10.84
C ILE A 61 9.82 -1.42 -10.47
N SER A 62 10.91 -1.21 -9.74
CA SER A 62 11.77 -2.32 -9.30
C SER A 62 11.01 -3.29 -8.38
N ASN A 63 10.25 -2.77 -7.42
CA ASN A 63 9.41 -3.58 -6.53
C ASN A 63 8.31 -4.31 -7.29
N PHE A 64 7.65 -3.65 -8.23
CA PHE A 64 6.59 -4.24 -9.08
C PHE A 64 7.10 -5.39 -9.95
N LYS A 65 8.34 -5.29 -10.46
CA LYS A 65 8.97 -6.39 -11.22
C LYS A 65 9.20 -7.63 -10.34
N LEU A 66 9.62 -7.44 -9.09
CA LEU A 66 9.75 -8.55 -8.13
C LEU A 66 8.38 -9.18 -7.85
N LEU A 67 7.39 -8.34 -7.56
CA LEU A 67 6.04 -8.80 -7.28
C LEU A 67 5.44 -9.54 -8.48
N LEU A 68 5.61 -9.01 -9.70
CA LEU A 68 5.14 -9.67 -10.93
C LEU A 68 5.84 -11.02 -11.17
N ALA A 69 7.14 -11.14 -10.88
CA ALA A 69 7.85 -12.41 -11.00
C ALA A 69 7.25 -13.49 -10.09
N ASP A 70 6.91 -13.13 -8.84
CA ASP A 70 6.24 -14.04 -7.91
C ASP A 70 4.82 -14.41 -8.37
N ILE A 71 4.05 -13.44 -8.88
CA ILE A 71 2.72 -13.68 -9.45
C ILE A 71 2.83 -14.67 -10.63
N LYS A 72 3.78 -14.47 -11.55
CA LYS A 72 4.02 -15.33 -12.70
C LYS A 72 4.46 -16.74 -12.30
N SER A 73 5.16 -16.91 -11.19
CA SER A 73 5.52 -18.25 -10.70
C SER A 73 4.30 -19.08 -10.31
N LEU A 74 3.19 -18.43 -9.91
CA LEU A 74 1.92 -19.06 -9.55
C LEU A 74 0.90 -19.06 -10.71
N LYS A 75 1.05 -18.16 -11.68
CA LYS A 75 0.19 -18.00 -12.86
C LYS A 75 1.03 -17.81 -14.13
N PRO A 76 1.79 -18.84 -14.55
CA PRO A 76 2.69 -18.76 -15.72
C PRO A 76 1.92 -18.57 -17.04
N GLU A 77 0.66 -19.01 -17.10
CA GLU A 77 -0.22 -18.86 -18.27
C GLU A 77 -0.80 -17.45 -18.42
N GLY A 78 -0.55 -16.55 -17.45
CA GLY A 78 -1.14 -15.22 -17.43
C GLY A 78 -2.61 -15.23 -16.99
N GLY A 79 -3.45 -14.45 -17.68
CA GLY A 79 -4.87 -14.30 -17.41
C GLY A 79 -5.28 -12.85 -17.26
N ARG A 80 -6.50 -12.61 -16.75
CA ARG A 80 -7.05 -11.28 -16.54
C ARG A 80 -6.65 -10.73 -15.16
N MET A 81 -6.01 -9.57 -15.13
CA MET A 81 -5.49 -8.94 -13.92
C MET A 81 -6.16 -7.60 -13.66
N LEU A 82 -6.59 -7.37 -12.41
CA LEU A 82 -7.10 -6.09 -11.92
C LEU A 82 -6.11 -5.45 -10.96
N ASP A 83 -5.71 -4.20 -11.23
CA ASP A 83 -4.94 -3.35 -10.32
C ASP A 83 -5.87 -2.30 -9.69
N VAL A 84 -6.20 -2.48 -8.42
CA VAL A 84 -7.12 -1.60 -7.67
C VAL A 84 -6.33 -0.42 -7.09
N GLY A 85 -6.77 0.82 -7.38
CA GLY A 85 -6.02 2.03 -7.05
C GLY A 85 -4.74 2.14 -7.88
N CYS A 86 -4.87 1.93 -9.20
CA CYS A 86 -3.71 1.79 -10.09
C CYS A 86 -2.87 3.06 -10.24
N ALA A 87 -3.31 4.19 -9.70
CA ALA A 87 -2.65 5.49 -9.76
C ALA A 87 -2.13 5.80 -11.18
N HIS A 88 -0.85 6.11 -11.33
CA HIS A 88 -0.22 6.40 -12.63
C HIS A 88 -0.08 5.19 -13.57
N GLY A 89 -0.62 4.02 -13.22
CA GLY A 89 -0.60 2.82 -14.06
C GLY A 89 0.77 2.17 -14.24
N TRP A 90 1.72 2.42 -13.35
CA TRP A 90 3.07 1.83 -13.49
C TRP A 90 3.08 0.32 -13.32
N PHE A 91 2.21 -0.22 -12.47
CA PHE A 91 2.07 -1.68 -12.35
C PHE A 91 1.42 -2.28 -13.59
N LEU A 92 0.41 -1.60 -14.15
CA LEU A 92 -0.20 -1.99 -15.43
C LEU A 92 0.85 -2.06 -16.55
N ASP A 93 1.72 -1.03 -16.64
CA ASP A 93 2.82 -1.01 -17.63
C ASP A 93 3.80 -2.18 -17.46
N VAL A 94 4.07 -2.59 -16.22
CA VAL A 94 4.97 -3.72 -15.93
C VAL A 94 4.30 -5.05 -16.26
N ALA A 95 2.98 -5.18 -16.05
CA ALA A 95 2.25 -6.44 -16.15
C ALA A 95 1.63 -6.72 -17.53
N LYS A 96 1.36 -5.68 -18.35
CA LYS A 96 0.58 -5.77 -19.61
C LYS A 96 1.11 -6.71 -20.68
N ASN A 97 2.38 -7.09 -20.62
CA ASN A 97 2.96 -8.05 -21.58
C ASN A 97 2.68 -9.50 -21.17
N ASP A 98 2.32 -9.74 -19.91
CA ASP A 98 2.12 -11.07 -19.34
C ASP A 98 0.65 -11.33 -18.97
N PHE A 99 -0.16 -10.26 -18.80
CA PHE A 99 -1.56 -10.32 -18.36
C PHE A 99 -2.44 -9.35 -19.16
N ASP A 100 -3.72 -9.69 -19.32
CA ASP A 100 -4.76 -8.75 -19.73
C ASP A 100 -5.11 -7.86 -18.53
N VAL A 101 -4.61 -6.61 -18.54
CA VAL A 101 -4.64 -5.72 -17.38
C VAL A 101 -5.79 -4.72 -17.45
N LEU A 102 -6.47 -4.54 -16.32
CA LEU A 102 -7.44 -3.48 -16.07
C LEU A 102 -7.05 -2.75 -14.79
N GLY A 103 -7.03 -1.41 -14.83
CA GLY A 103 -6.89 -0.56 -13.64
C GLY A 103 -8.24 -0.01 -13.16
N VAL A 104 -8.31 0.26 -11.85
CA VAL A 104 -9.40 1.06 -11.24
C VAL A 104 -8.75 2.19 -10.46
N GLU A 105 -9.19 3.45 -10.70
CA GLU A 105 -8.64 4.64 -10.04
C GLU A 105 -9.77 5.62 -9.67
N PRO A 106 -9.97 5.94 -8.37
CA PRO A 106 -11.02 6.84 -7.95
C PRO A 106 -10.66 8.33 -8.12
N ASP A 107 -9.38 8.69 -8.08
CA ASP A 107 -8.94 10.08 -8.23
C ASP A 107 -9.07 10.52 -9.69
N GLU A 108 -9.88 11.56 -9.93
CA GLU A 108 -10.21 12.04 -11.27
C GLU A 108 -8.98 12.54 -12.04
N TYR A 109 -8.13 13.31 -11.38
CA TYR A 109 -6.93 13.87 -12.01
C TYR A 109 -5.94 12.78 -12.42
N VAL A 110 -5.72 11.83 -11.53
CA VAL A 110 -4.79 10.70 -11.74
C VAL A 110 -5.36 9.76 -12.80
N TYR A 111 -6.67 9.46 -12.76
CA TYR A 111 -7.36 8.69 -13.79
C TYR A 111 -7.19 9.31 -15.17
N ASP A 112 -7.46 10.61 -15.32
CA ASP A 112 -7.33 11.34 -16.59
C ASP A 112 -5.91 11.26 -17.15
N ALA A 113 -4.91 11.45 -16.29
CA ALA A 113 -3.51 11.36 -16.69
C ALA A 113 -3.13 9.94 -17.15
N THR A 114 -3.65 8.92 -16.49
CA THR A 114 -3.33 7.51 -16.77
C THR A 114 -4.06 7.00 -18.00
N SER A 115 -5.34 7.32 -18.19
CA SER A 115 -6.13 6.93 -19.35
C SER A 115 -5.62 7.55 -20.65
N ARG A 116 -5.13 8.81 -20.63
CA ARG A 116 -4.48 9.46 -21.80
C ARG A 116 -3.23 8.74 -22.29
N ARG A 117 -2.63 7.88 -21.47
CA ARG A 117 -1.49 7.01 -21.86
C ARG A 117 -1.91 5.75 -22.60
N GLY A 118 -3.21 5.58 -22.86
CA GLY A 118 -3.75 4.40 -23.57
C GLY A 118 -3.81 3.13 -22.70
N LEU A 119 -3.75 3.25 -21.38
CA LEU A 119 -3.94 2.13 -20.46
C LEU A 119 -5.44 1.88 -20.23
N SER A 120 -5.81 0.61 -20.08
CA SER A 120 -7.18 0.22 -19.74
C SER A 120 -7.45 0.52 -18.27
N VAL A 121 -8.16 1.62 -17.99
CA VAL A 121 -8.47 2.07 -16.63
C VAL A 121 -9.93 2.50 -16.56
N ARG A 122 -10.60 2.21 -15.42
CA ARG A 122 -11.94 2.71 -15.10
C ARG A 122 -11.88 3.69 -13.93
N LYS A 123 -12.65 4.78 -14.02
CA LYS A 123 -12.78 5.77 -12.96
C LYS A 123 -13.79 5.32 -11.92
N GLY A 124 -13.39 5.28 -10.66
CA GLY A 124 -14.28 5.04 -9.51
C GLY A 124 -13.67 4.07 -8.50
N PHE A 125 -14.51 3.56 -7.61
CA PHE A 125 -14.10 2.69 -6.52
C PHE A 125 -14.37 1.21 -6.84
N PHE A 126 -13.46 0.33 -6.41
CA PHE A 126 -13.68 -1.11 -6.39
C PHE A 126 -14.63 -1.46 -5.24
N PRO A 127 -15.61 -2.37 -5.42
CA PRO A 127 -15.92 -3.11 -6.64
C PRO A 127 -16.95 -2.42 -7.55
N ASP A 128 -17.44 -1.24 -7.23
CA ASP A 128 -18.65 -0.60 -7.77
C ASP A 128 -18.57 -0.30 -9.28
N VAL A 129 -17.36 -0.09 -9.81
CA VAL A 129 -17.13 0.19 -11.25
C VAL A 129 -17.01 -1.06 -12.12
N LEU A 130 -17.14 -2.23 -11.52
CA LEU A 130 -17.08 -3.51 -12.22
C LEU A 130 -18.47 -4.08 -12.45
N ASP A 131 -18.68 -4.70 -13.62
CA ASP A 131 -19.90 -5.44 -13.87
C ASP A 131 -19.99 -6.69 -12.98
N ASP A 132 -21.21 -7.08 -12.57
CA ASP A 132 -21.40 -8.19 -11.62
C ASP A 132 -20.82 -9.52 -12.11
N ALA A 133 -20.82 -9.76 -13.41
CA ALA A 133 -20.28 -10.98 -14.02
C ALA A 133 -18.74 -10.97 -14.15
N GLU A 134 -18.07 -9.83 -13.98
CA GLU A 134 -16.64 -9.74 -14.20
C GLU A 134 -15.84 -10.52 -13.16
N LYS A 135 -14.90 -11.32 -13.67
CA LYS A 135 -13.96 -12.13 -12.87
C LYS A 135 -12.53 -11.91 -13.34
N PHE A 136 -11.62 -12.15 -12.42
CA PHE A 136 -10.19 -11.98 -12.63
C PHE A 136 -9.41 -13.19 -12.15
N ASP A 137 -8.26 -13.45 -12.78
CA ASP A 137 -7.29 -14.44 -12.33
C ASP A 137 -6.41 -13.87 -11.22
N VAL A 138 -6.17 -12.56 -11.25
CA VAL A 138 -5.36 -11.86 -10.26
C VAL A 138 -6.02 -10.53 -9.92
N ILE A 139 -6.15 -10.23 -8.62
CA ILE A 139 -6.52 -8.89 -8.11
C ILE A 139 -5.39 -8.38 -7.24
N VAL A 140 -4.92 -7.15 -7.51
CA VAL A 140 -3.76 -6.55 -6.87
C VAL A 140 -4.16 -5.25 -6.15
N PHE A 141 -3.64 -5.06 -4.95
CA PHE A 141 -3.68 -3.81 -4.18
C PHE A 141 -2.24 -3.42 -3.85
N ASN A 142 -1.74 -2.38 -4.50
CA ASN A 142 -0.40 -1.85 -4.30
C ASN A 142 -0.44 -0.55 -3.48
N ASP A 143 -0.20 -0.60 -2.17
CA ASP A 143 -0.33 0.52 -1.23
C ASP A 143 -1.75 1.14 -1.28
N VAL A 144 -2.79 0.31 -1.17
CA VAL A 144 -4.21 0.71 -1.28
C VAL A 144 -5.08 0.13 -0.16
N MET A 145 -4.90 -1.15 0.19
CA MET A 145 -5.76 -1.84 1.16
C MET A 145 -5.76 -1.14 2.53
N GLU A 146 -4.66 -0.54 2.92
CA GLU A 146 -4.51 0.22 4.17
C GLU A 146 -5.34 1.49 4.24
N HIS A 147 -5.84 1.98 3.10
CA HIS A 147 -6.68 3.19 3.00
C HIS A 147 -8.18 2.90 3.01
N ILE A 148 -8.58 1.63 2.89
CA ILE A 148 -9.98 1.25 2.70
C ILE A 148 -10.68 1.05 4.05
N PRO A 149 -11.75 1.80 4.37
CA PRO A 149 -12.37 1.74 5.70
C PRO A 149 -12.90 0.37 6.09
N ASN A 150 -13.54 -0.36 5.17
CA ASN A 150 -14.15 -1.66 5.44
C ASN A 150 -13.40 -2.79 4.74
N ILE A 151 -12.34 -3.26 5.40
CA ILE A 151 -11.44 -4.27 4.85
C ILE A 151 -12.11 -5.64 4.65
N GLU A 152 -13.06 -6.01 5.50
CA GLU A 152 -13.76 -7.30 5.41
C GLU A 152 -14.69 -7.32 4.19
N SER A 153 -15.41 -6.23 3.92
CA SER A 153 -16.26 -6.08 2.74
C SER A 153 -15.43 -6.17 1.45
N ILE A 154 -14.27 -5.52 1.41
CA ILE A 154 -13.38 -5.58 0.24
C ILE A 154 -12.80 -6.98 0.02
N LEU A 155 -12.39 -7.69 1.07
CA LEU A 155 -11.94 -9.08 0.95
C LEU A 155 -13.06 -10.01 0.44
N ALA A 156 -14.30 -9.82 0.92
CA ALA A 156 -15.46 -10.55 0.40
C ALA A 156 -15.69 -10.26 -1.10
N SER A 157 -15.59 -8.98 -1.51
CA SER A 157 -15.69 -8.58 -2.92
C SER A 157 -14.56 -9.19 -3.76
N CYS A 158 -13.32 -9.24 -3.26
CA CYS A 158 -12.22 -9.93 -3.92
C CYS A 158 -12.53 -11.42 -4.12
N GLY A 159 -13.06 -12.08 -3.08
CA GLY A 159 -13.51 -13.47 -3.17
C GLY A 159 -14.59 -13.69 -4.23
N GLN A 160 -15.53 -12.75 -4.35
CA GLN A 160 -16.58 -12.81 -5.39
C GLN A 160 -16.03 -12.55 -6.80
N ARG A 161 -15.05 -11.67 -6.96
CA ARG A 161 -14.49 -11.24 -8.26
C ARG A 161 -13.32 -12.09 -8.76
N LEU A 162 -12.74 -12.94 -7.94
CA LEU A 162 -11.71 -13.89 -8.36
C LEU A 162 -12.31 -15.17 -8.92
N HIS A 163 -11.70 -15.71 -9.97
CA HIS A 163 -11.92 -17.09 -10.39
C HIS A 163 -11.52 -18.07 -9.28
N LYS A 164 -11.94 -19.33 -9.37
CA LYS A 164 -11.42 -20.40 -8.52
C LYS A 164 -9.90 -20.50 -8.72
N ASN A 165 -9.14 -20.61 -7.63
CA ASN A 165 -7.68 -20.55 -7.63
C ASN A 165 -7.10 -19.22 -8.14
N GLY A 166 -7.88 -18.16 -8.22
CA GLY A 166 -7.40 -16.81 -8.52
C GLY A 166 -6.55 -16.26 -7.37
N LEU A 167 -5.67 -15.31 -7.67
CA LEU A 167 -4.73 -14.74 -6.71
C LEU A 167 -5.16 -13.37 -6.23
N LEU A 168 -5.13 -13.16 -4.93
CA LEU A 168 -5.19 -11.85 -4.27
C LEU A 168 -3.78 -11.44 -3.86
N VAL A 169 -3.33 -10.28 -4.33
CA VAL A 169 -2.01 -9.74 -4.06
C VAL A 169 -2.15 -8.47 -3.24
N LEU A 170 -1.60 -8.47 -2.04
CA LEU A 170 -1.60 -7.31 -1.14
C LEU A 170 -0.17 -6.87 -0.88
N ASN A 171 0.14 -5.62 -1.22
CA ASN A 171 1.38 -4.93 -0.90
C ASN A 171 1.02 -3.70 -0.06
N LEU A 172 1.56 -3.59 1.16
CA LEU A 172 1.15 -2.58 2.13
C LEU A 172 2.21 -2.31 3.22
N PRO A 173 2.06 -1.22 4.01
CA PRO A 173 2.99 -0.87 5.08
C PRO A 173 3.05 -1.93 6.19
N ASN A 174 4.27 -2.10 6.74
CA ASN A 174 4.58 -3.07 7.79
C ASN A 174 4.68 -2.42 9.16
N SER A 175 3.81 -2.79 10.10
CA SER A 175 3.85 -2.32 11.49
C SER A 175 5.11 -2.78 12.28
N ARG A 176 5.86 -3.75 11.74
CA ARG A 176 7.14 -4.21 12.30
C ARG A 176 8.34 -3.68 11.52
N GLY A 177 8.16 -2.79 10.53
CA GLY A 177 9.21 -2.12 9.78
C GLY A 177 10.09 -1.23 10.67
N VAL A 178 11.33 -1.03 10.24
CA VAL A 178 12.31 -0.29 11.05
C VAL A 178 11.92 1.16 11.29
N PHE A 179 11.46 1.87 10.25
CA PHE A 179 11.05 3.27 10.37
C PHE A 179 9.77 3.40 11.18
N TYR A 180 8.81 2.48 10.99
CA TYR A 180 7.59 2.48 11.77
C TYR A 180 7.87 2.23 13.27
N ARG A 181 8.74 1.28 13.60
CA ARG A 181 9.15 1.03 15.01
C ARG A 181 9.86 2.23 15.62
N LEU A 182 10.74 2.89 14.87
CA LEU A 182 11.41 4.12 15.31
C LEU A 182 10.39 5.24 15.55
N SER A 183 9.41 5.42 14.67
CA SER A 183 8.36 6.44 14.85
C SER A 183 7.56 6.22 16.13
N LYS A 184 7.26 4.96 16.50
CA LYS A 184 6.60 4.62 17.77
C LYS A 184 7.47 4.97 18.99
N ILE A 185 8.79 4.77 18.89
CA ILE A 185 9.72 5.16 19.96
C ILE A 185 9.70 6.68 20.13
N PHE A 186 9.87 7.45 19.05
CA PHE A 186 9.80 8.92 19.12
C PHE A 186 8.45 9.42 19.66
N CYS A 187 7.35 8.81 19.23
CA CYS A 187 6.01 9.16 19.70
C CYS A 187 5.85 8.99 21.22
N ARG A 188 6.46 7.95 21.82
CA ARG A 188 6.50 7.74 23.29
C ARG A 188 7.23 8.87 24.05
N PHE A 189 8.19 9.52 23.39
CA PHE A 189 8.90 10.66 23.95
C PHE A 189 8.25 12.01 23.61
N GLY A 190 7.03 12.02 23.07
CA GLY A 190 6.27 13.23 22.72
C GLY A 190 6.52 13.77 21.31
N PHE A 191 7.35 13.12 20.50
CA PHE A 191 7.64 13.52 19.12
C PHE A 191 6.74 12.77 18.13
N ALA A 192 5.48 13.17 18.02
CA ALA A 192 4.46 12.47 17.23
C ALA A 192 4.58 12.69 15.69
N ALA A 193 5.23 13.78 15.25
CA ALA A 193 5.21 14.19 13.83
C ALA A 193 5.67 13.11 12.85
N PHE A 194 6.66 12.28 13.23
CA PHE A 194 7.10 11.17 12.38
C PHE A 194 6.06 10.05 12.32
N PHE A 195 5.41 9.74 13.42
CA PHE A 195 4.34 8.76 13.49
C PHE A 195 3.12 9.22 12.68
N ASP A 196 2.66 10.46 12.89
CA ASP A 196 1.55 11.08 12.16
C ASP A 196 1.80 11.06 10.64
N ARG A 197 3.06 11.34 10.21
CA ARG A 197 3.42 11.30 8.80
C ARG A 197 3.36 9.89 8.20
N LEU A 198 3.74 8.84 8.92
CA LEU A 198 3.63 7.47 8.43
C LEU A 198 2.18 7.02 8.29
N TRP A 199 1.28 7.54 9.15
CA TRP A 199 -0.16 7.34 9.00
C TRP A 199 -0.80 8.26 7.97
N GLN A 200 -0.05 9.16 7.36
CA GLN A 200 -0.56 10.16 6.41
C GLN A 200 -1.74 10.95 6.98
N LYS A 201 -1.72 11.24 8.29
CA LYS A 201 -2.85 11.74 9.08
C LYS A 201 -3.52 12.98 8.50
N ASP A 202 -2.73 13.91 7.95
CA ASP A 202 -3.22 15.18 7.39
C ASP A 202 -3.31 15.16 5.85
N LEU A 203 -3.23 13.98 5.23
CA LEU A 203 -3.35 13.83 3.79
C LEU A 203 -4.76 13.34 3.41
N PRO A 204 -5.20 13.59 2.15
CA PRO A 204 -6.53 13.20 1.67
C PRO A 204 -6.84 11.70 1.75
N SER A 205 -5.81 10.86 1.67
CA SER A 205 -5.91 9.41 1.80
C SER A 205 -5.02 8.92 2.95
N PRO A 206 -5.46 9.04 4.22
CA PRO A 206 -4.70 8.56 5.36
C PRO A 206 -4.67 7.03 5.39
N HIS A 207 -3.64 6.46 6.02
CA HIS A 207 -3.67 5.05 6.37
C HIS A 207 -4.70 4.83 7.48
N LEU A 208 -5.56 3.84 7.30
CA LEU A 208 -6.56 3.41 8.28
C LEU A 208 -6.16 2.11 8.97
N HIS A 209 -5.25 1.36 8.36
CA HIS A 209 -4.81 0.05 8.83
C HIS A 209 -3.31 -0.11 8.73
N TYR A 210 -2.70 -0.72 9.75
CA TYR A 210 -1.33 -1.21 9.71
C TYR A 210 -1.28 -2.69 10.08
N PHE A 211 -0.57 -3.47 9.28
CA PHE A 211 -0.42 -4.91 9.45
C PHE A 211 1.04 -5.30 9.66
N ASN A 212 1.25 -6.48 10.21
CA ASN A 212 2.45 -7.27 10.05
C ASN A 212 2.11 -8.56 9.29
N LEU A 213 3.10 -9.29 8.81
CA LEU A 213 2.87 -10.52 8.03
C LEU A 213 1.97 -11.53 8.76
N SER A 214 2.13 -11.68 10.08
CA SER A 214 1.38 -12.69 10.85
C SER A 214 -0.11 -12.36 10.89
N ASN A 215 -0.48 -11.12 11.24
CA ASN A 215 -1.88 -10.73 11.34
C ASN A 215 -2.54 -10.53 9.96
N LEU A 216 -1.77 -10.11 8.92
CA LEU A 216 -2.26 -10.04 7.56
C LEU A 216 -2.61 -11.44 7.01
N MET A 217 -1.74 -12.42 7.20
CA MET A 217 -2.02 -13.80 6.80
C MET A 217 -3.21 -14.39 7.57
N ALA A 218 -3.33 -14.12 8.86
CA ALA A 218 -4.48 -14.57 9.65
C ALA A 218 -5.80 -13.96 9.14
N LEU A 219 -5.79 -12.68 8.77
CA LEU A 219 -6.94 -12.01 8.16
C LEU A 219 -7.32 -12.66 6.81
N LEU A 220 -6.34 -12.96 5.96
CA LEU A 220 -6.58 -13.60 4.67
C LEU A 220 -7.17 -15.00 4.84
N VAL A 221 -6.61 -15.81 5.74
CA VAL A 221 -7.11 -17.16 6.02
C VAL A 221 -8.55 -17.13 6.52
N SER A 222 -8.88 -16.22 7.45
CA SER A 222 -10.25 -16.09 7.97
C SER A 222 -11.28 -15.62 6.94
N ASN A 223 -10.81 -15.05 5.80
CA ASN A 223 -11.64 -14.60 4.68
C ASN A 223 -11.59 -15.54 3.44
N GLY A 224 -11.13 -16.79 3.61
CA GLY A 224 -11.17 -17.81 2.55
C GLY A 224 -10.02 -17.73 1.55
N PHE A 225 -8.87 -17.18 1.94
CA PHE A 225 -7.67 -17.13 1.12
C PHE A 225 -6.53 -17.92 1.76
N SER A 226 -5.77 -18.66 0.95
CA SER A 226 -4.58 -19.40 1.36
C SER A 226 -3.32 -18.62 0.96
N PRO A 227 -2.52 -18.08 1.92
CA PRO A 227 -1.25 -17.43 1.60
C PRO A 227 -0.26 -18.41 0.96
N GLU A 228 0.21 -18.10 -0.26
CA GLU A 228 1.15 -18.90 -1.04
C GLU A 228 2.58 -18.33 -0.99
N ILE A 229 2.71 -17.02 -1.22
CA ILE A 229 3.99 -16.31 -1.17
C ILE A 229 3.86 -15.12 -0.24
N LYS A 230 4.90 -14.87 0.53
CA LYS A 230 5.03 -13.70 1.40
C LYS A 230 6.45 -13.16 1.33
N GLY A 231 6.59 -11.84 1.44
CA GLY A 231 7.89 -11.21 1.38
C GLY A 231 7.87 -9.76 1.82
N SER A 232 8.95 -9.09 1.52
CA SER A 232 9.10 -7.65 1.74
C SER A 232 9.66 -6.97 0.51
N LEU A 233 9.29 -5.71 0.30
CA LEU A 233 9.76 -4.87 -0.79
C LEU A 233 10.67 -3.78 -0.26
N SER A 234 11.53 -3.24 -1.13
CA SER A 234 12.47 -2.19 -0.73
C SER A 234 11.73 -0.89 -0.40
N THR A 235 11.97 -0.34 0.78
CA THR A 235 11.46 0.99 1.20
C THR A 235 12.33 2.12 0.68
N LEU A 236 13.64 1.89 0.54
CA LEU A 236 14.63 2.85 0.07
C LEU A 236 15.55 2.21 -0.97
N GLY A 237 15.97 3.03 -1.94
CA GLY A 237 16.96 2.67 -2.94
C GLY A 237 17.76 3.90 -3.35
N LEU A 238 18.96 3.74 -3.87
CA LEU A 238 19.79 4.85 -4.38
C LEU A 238 19.16 5.52 -5.61
N ALA A 239 18.45 4.72 -6.43
CA ALA A 239 17.75 5.23 -7.61
C ALA A 239 16.60 6.17 -7.21
N GLY A 240 16.70 7.44 -7.60
CA GLY A 240 15.74 8.49 -7.27
C GLY A 240 15.86 9.06 -5.84
N LEU A 241 16.81 8.61 -5.02
CA LEU A 241 17.00 9.09 -3.65
C LEU A 241 17.28 10.59 -3.60
N TYR A 242 18.20 11.09 -4.43
CA TYR A 242 18.51 12.53 -4.47
C TYR A 242 17.28 13.37 -4.84
N THR A 243 16.52 12.91 -5.81
CA THR A 243 15.27 13.54 -6.22
C THR A 243 14.27 13.57 -5.05
N ARG A 244 14.09 12.45 -4.33
CA ARG A 244 13.22 12.40 -3.13
C ARG A 244 13.65 13.40 -2.05
N ILE A 245 14.95 13.49 -1.75
CA ILE A 245 15.49 14.44 -0.77
C ILE A 245 15.20 15.88 -1.21
N SER A 246 15.24 16.16 -2.52
CA SER A 246 14.98 17.50 -3.06
C SER A 246 13.53 17.97 -2.87
N TYR A 247 12.55 17.06 -2.74
CA TYR A 247 11.14 17.44 -2.53
C TYR A 247 10.73 17.47 -1.07
N THR A 248 11.39 16.68 -0.19
CA THR A 248 10.90 16.46 1.16
C THR A 248 11.16 17.60 2.13
N GLY A 249 11.79 18.70 1.68
CA GLY A 249 12.00 19.87 2.52
C GLY A 249 12.83 20.97 1.84
N ASN A 250 12.78 22.18 2.40
CA ASN A 250 13.60 23.33 1.99
C ASN A 250 15.08 23.13 2.38
N HIS A 251 15.67 22.04 1.89
CA HIS A 251 17.08 21.76 2.13
C HIS A 251 17.95 22.52 1.11
N ASN A 252 19.00 23.21 1.58
CA ASN A 252 20.02 23.76 0.69
C ASN A 252 20.82 22.62 0.04
N PHE A 253 21.58 22.93 -1.01
CA PHE A 253 22.35 21.95 -1.78
C PHE A 253 23.29 21.10 -0.91
N ILE A 254 23.97 21.72 0.06
CA ILE A 254 24.94 21.05 0.96
C ILE A 254 24.19 20.04 1.84
N SER A 255 23.07 20.45 2.46
CA SER A 255 22.25 19.54 3.29
C SER A 255 21.73 18.35 2.49
N ARG A 256 21.33 18.54 1.23
CA ARG A 256 20.86 17.44 0.35
C ARG A 256 21.95 16.41 0.11
N ILE A 257 23.20 16.86 -0.12
CA ILE A 257 24.35 15.97 -0.29
C ILE A 257 24.63 15.19 1.02
N PHE A 258 24.63 15.87 2.17
CA PHE A 258 24.86 15.19 3.46
C PHE A 258 23.78 14.14 3.74
N ILE A 259 22.51 14.47 3.52
CA ILE A 259 21.40 13.50 3.69
C ILE A 259 21.56 12.33 2.70
N TYR A 260 21.89 12.62 1.43
CA TYR A 260 22.09 11.58 0.41
C TYR A 260 23.21 10.62 0.79
N VAL A 261 24.37 11.16 1.16
CA VAL A 261 25.54 10.36 1.56
C VAL A 261 25.24 9.56 2.84
N GLY A 262 24.60 10.19 3.84
CA GLY A 262 24.21 9.52 5.08
C GLY A 262 23.27 8.34 4.83
N VAL A 263 22.24 8.53 4.00
CA VAL A 263 21.31 7.44 3.63
C VAL A 263 22.04 6.37 2.81
N ALA A 264 22.92 6.76 1.88
CA ALA A 264 23.67 5.81 1.05
C ALA A 264 24.60 4.90 1.90
N ILE A 265 25.25 5.46 2.91
CA ILE A 265 26.07 4.70 3.87
C ILE A 265 25.21 3.74 4.72
N LEU A 266 24.02 4.17 5.13
CA LEU A 266 23.12 3.35 5.96
C LEU A 266 22.35 2.30 5.14
N LEU A 267 22.28 2.43 3.82
CA LEU A 267 21.48 1.56 2.97
C LEU A 267 21.80 0.05 3.12
N PRO A 268 23.08 -0.38 3.19
CA PRO A 268 23.41 -1.79 3.42
C PRO A 268 22.84 -2.32 4.75
N LEU A 269 22.90 -1.52 5.81
CA LEU A 269 22.33 -1.86 7.11
C LEU A 269 20.79 -1.95 7.03
N LEU A 270 20.14 -1.00 6.36
CA LEU A 270 18.70 -0.99 6.18
C LEU A 270 18.18 -2.20 5.39
N LYS A 271 19.01 -2.81 4.53
CA LYS A 271 18.63 -4.04 3.80
C LYS A 271 18.55 -5.30 4.66
N VAL A 272 19.24 -5.33 5.80
CA VAL A 272 19.21 -6.46 6.74
C VAL A 272 18.19 -6.25 7.87
N LEU A 273 17.67 -5.03 8.00
CA LEU A 273 16.61 -4.71 8.97
C LEU A 273 15.21 -5.00 8.39
N PRO A 274 14.19 -5.19 9.23
CA PRO A 274 12.81 -5.39 8.76
C PRO A 274 12.34 -4.25 7.85
N SER A 275 11.94 -4.58 6.63
CA SER A 275 11.40 -3.59 5.69
C SER A 275 10.07 -3.02 6.18
N ASP A 276 9.81 -1.75 5.85
CA ASP A 276 8.54 -1.09 6.12
C ASP A 276 7.46 -1.38 5.07
N ILE A 277 7.75 -2.25 4.10
CA ILE A 277 6.78 -2.70 3.09
C ILE A 277 6.79 -4.23 3.08
N ILE A 278 5.61 -4.82 3.21
CA ILE A 278 5.38 -6.26 3.11
C ILE A 278 4.40 -6.57 1.98
N TYR A 279 4.48 -7.79 1.44
CA TYR A 279 3.46 -8.28 0.54
C TYR A 279 3.09 -9.74 0.85
N VAL A 280 1.87 -10.09 0.47
CA VAL A 280 1.35 -11.46 0.50
C VAL A 280 0.61 -11.71 -0.82
N ILE A 281 0.90 -12.84 -1.44
CA ILE A 281 0.11 -13.40 -2.54
C ILE A 281 -0.65 -14.58 -1.97
N ALA A 282 -1.98 -14.51 -2.03
CA ALA A 282 -2.85 -15.55 -1.49
C ALA A 282 -3.80 -16.06 -2.57
N LYS A 283 -4.03 -17.36 -2.57
CA LYS A 283 -4.94 -18.04 -3.48
C LYS A 283 -6.34 -18.10 -2.87
N LYS A 284 -7.38 -17.82 -3.67
CA LYS A 284 -8.77 -18.06 -3.31
C LYS A 284 -9.04 -19.56 -3.18
N ASN A 285 -9.60 -20.00 -2.07
CA ASN A 285 -10.01 -21.37 -1.79
C ASN A 285 -11.19 -21.85 -2.65
#